data_dddefef876853941a47e5a4ec72cd628
#
_entry.id   dddefef876853941a47e5a4ec72cd628
#
_cell.length_a   1.000
_cell.length_b   1.000
_cell.length_c   1.000
_cell.angle_alpha   90.00
_cell.angle_beta   90.00
_cell.angle_gamma   90.00
#
_symmetry.space_group_name_H-M   'P 1'
#
loop_
_entity.id
_entity.type
_entity.pdbx_description
1 polymer ?
#
loop_
_entity_poly.entity_id
_entity_poly.type
_entity_poly.pdbx_seq_one_letter_code
_entity_poly.pdbx_strand_id
1 'polypeptide(L)'
;AVPPRVAKSVLSVFSMANKTFSGYIGGQMMDALLVGIETFVLMSIIGLDFAPLIGVLVGVTNIIPIFGPFIGAVPGTLILLFADPIQAVEFAILILVVQQIDGNFIAPRIVGDAIGLSGLWVLLAIILGGDLFGLPGMVVGVPLFAVLYTLLSQLVAAGLTSRGIDAEGNPLPEDPPVFPDKH
;
A
#
# COMPACT_ATOMS: atom_id res chain seq x y z
N ALA A 1 -1.18 -31.87 -22.19
CA ALA A 1 -2.33 -31.13 -21.70
C ALA A 1 -2.17 -30.94 -20.18
N VAL A 2 -2.35 -29.72 -19.68
CA VAL A 2 -2.26 -29.42 -18.23
C VAL A 2 -3.52 -29.95 -17.54
N PRO A 3 -3.40 -30.67 -16.41
CA PRO A 3 -4.56 -31.15 -15.67
C PRO A 3 -5.51 -30.01 -15.29
N PRO A 4 -6.85 -30.18 -15.38
CA PRO A 4 -7.81 -29.09 -15.13
C PRO A 4 -7.69 -28.44 -13.73
N ARG A 5 -7.25 -29.20 -12.74
CA ARG A 5 -7.01 -28.71 -11.36
C ARG A 5 -5.84 -27.71 -11.32
N VAL A 6 -4.75 -28.03 -12.00
CA VAL A 6 -3.56 -27.16 -12.07
C VAL A 6 -3.88 -25.87 -12.83
N ALA A 7 -4.61 -25.99 -13.96
CA ALA A 7 -5.05 -24.83 -14.74
C ALA A 7 -5.93 -23.88 -13.92
N LYS A 8 -6.88 -24.41 -13.14
CA LYS A 8 -7.73 -23.58 -12.25
C LYS A 8 -6.91 -22.87 -11.16
N SER A 9 -5.98 -23.57 -10.52
CA SER A 9 -5.11 -22.98 -9.49
C SER A 9 -4.22 -21.88 -10.08
N VAL A 10 -3.61 -22.08 -11.23
CA VAL A 10 -2.79 -21.06 -11.90
C VAL A 10 -3.63 -19.83 -12.27
N LEU A 11 -4.83 -20.04 -12.83
CA LEU A 11 -5.72 -18.93 -13.18
C LEU A 11 -6.20 -18.16 -11.94
N SER A 12 -6.48 -18.83 -10.82
CA SER A 12 -6.89 -18.17 -9.59
C SER A 12 -5.75 -17.31 -9.00
N VAL A 13 -4.52 -17.83 -9.00
CA VAL A 13 -3.33 -17.08 -8.58
C VAL A 13 -3.10 -15.85 -9.47
N PHE A 14 -3.21 -16.03 -10.78
CA PHE A 14 -3.03 -14.91 -11.71
C PHE A 14 -4.12 -13.85 -11.56
N SER A 15 -5.37 -14.26 -11.37
CA SER A 15 -6.49 -13.35 -11.11
C SER A 15 -6.30 -12.59 -9.80
N MET A 16 -5.88 -13.27 -8.73
CA MET A 16 -5.57 -12.67 -7.44
C MET A 16 -4.42 -11.66 -7.57
N ALA A 17 -3.33 -12.04 -8.22
CA ALA A 17 -2.19 -11.16 -8.44
C ALA A 17 -2.61 -9.91 -9.21
N ASN A 18 -3.33 -10.06 -10.33
CA ASN A 18 -3.81 -8.94 -11.12
C ASN A 18 -4.72 -8.01 -10.32
N LYS A 19 -5.63 -8.55 -9.50
CA LYS A 19 -6.50 -7.75 -8.63
C LYS A 19 -5.70 -6.98 -7.57
N THR A 20 -4.73 -7.62 -6.93
CA THR A 20 -3.86 -7.00 -5.92
C THR A 20 -3.01 -5.88 -6.54
N PHE A 21 -2.38 -6.16 -7.69
CA PHE A 21 -1.58 -5.14 -8.40
C PHE A 21 -2.42 -3.96 -8.86
N SER A 22 -3.53 -4.20 -9.57
CA SER A 22 -4.40 -3.13 -10.07
C SER A 22 -5.00 -2.31 -8.92
N GLY A 23 -5.47 -2.98 -7.87
CA GLY A 23 -6.04 -2.30 -6.71
C GLY A 23 -5.03 -1.42 -6.00
N TYR A 24 -3.84 -1.97 -5.75
CA TYR A 24 -2.77 -1.22 -5.08
C TYR A 24 -2.23 -0.04 -5.91
N ILE A 25 -1.84 -0.30 -7.16
CA ILE A 25 -1.29 0.75 -8.03
C ILE A 25 -2.33 1.85 -8.28
N GLY A 26 -3.58 1.46 -8.55
CA GLY A 26 -4.67 2.42 -8.72
C GLY A 26 -4.94 3.25 -7.47
N GLY A 27 -4.97 2.60 -6.30
CA GLY A 27 -5.10 3.26 -5.00
C GLY A 27 -3.95 4.23 -4.73
N GLN A 28 -2.71 3.78 -4.93
CA GLN A 28 -1.51 4.60 -4.70
C GLN A 28 -1.43 5.81 -5.64
N MET A 29 -1.82 5.65 -6.90
CA MET A 29 -1.89 6.79 -7.83
C MET A 29 -2.97 7.80 -7.44
N MET A 30 -4.12 7.33 -6.99
CA MET A 30 -5.21 8.20 -6.52
C MET A 30 -4.78 8.95 -5.25
N ASP A 31 -4.17 8.27 -4.31
CA ASP A 31 -3.63 8.82 -3.08
C ASP A 31 -2.58 9.90 -3.38
N ALA A 32 -1.61 9.61 -4.22
CA ALA A 32 -0.58 10.54 -4.67
C ALA A 32 -1.16 11.80 -5.32
N LEU A 33 -2.20 11.65 -6.14
CA LEU A 33 -2.90 12.77 -6.76
C LEU A 33 -3.61 13.64 -5.71
N LEU A 34 -4.29 13.02 -4.75
CA LEU A 34 -5.01 13.74 -3.70
C LEU A 34 -4.07 14.49 -2.78
N VAL A 35 -2.99 13.87 -2.32
CA VAL A 35 -1.96 14.51 -1.49
C VAL A 35 -1.31 15.69 -2.22
N GLY A 36 -1.04 15.54 -3.52
CA GLY A 36 -0.53 16.64 -4.34
C GLY A 36 -1.49 17.82 -4.46
N ILE A 37 -2.78 17.54 -4.70
CA ILE A 37 -3.84 18.55 -4.79
C ILE A 37 -4.04 19.22 -3.42
N GLU A 38 -4.12 18.43 -2.34
CA GLU A 38 -4.28 18.94 -0.98
C GLU A 38 -3.12 19.87 -0.60
N THR A 39 -1.88 19.45 -0.85
CA THR A 39 -0.69 20.27 -0.62
C THR A 39 -0.77 21.59 -1.41
N PHE A 40 -1.08 21.52 -2.70
CA PHE A 40 -1.23 22.70 -3.55
C PHE A 40 -2.31 23.67 -3.02
N VAL A 41 -3.48 23.13 -2.68
CA VAL A 41 -4.62 23.95 -2.21
C VAL A 41 -4.29 24.61 -0.87
N LEU A 42 -3.76 23.85 0.09
CA LEU A 42 -3.43 24.37 1.41
C LEU A 42 -2.32 25.43 1.34
N MET A 43 -1.26 25.18 0.56
CA MET A 43 -0.21 26.18 0.31
C MET A 43 -0.78 27.46 -0.32
N SER A 44 -1.68 27.32 -1.28
CA SER A 44 -2.32 28.47 -1.95
C SER A 44 -3.22 29.28 -0.99
N ILE A 45 -3.92 28.61 -0.07
CA ILE A 45 -4.78 29.27 0.92
C ILE A 45 -3.93 30.09 1.91
N ILE A 46 -2.79 29.53 2.34
CA ILE A 46 -1.86 30.21 3.28
C ILE A 46 -1.06 31.32 2.58
N GLY A 47 -0.96 31.24 1.25
CA GLY A 47 -0.20 32.21 0.44
C GLY A 47 1.28 31.88 0.31
N LEU A 48 1.65 30.60 0.42
CA LEU A 48 3.02 30.14 0.22
C LEU A 48 3.41 30.18 -1.26
N ASP A 49 4.64 30.60 -1.53
CA ASP A 49 5.20 30.63 -2.86
C ASP A 49 5.38 29.23 -3.45
N PHE A 50 5.49 29.13 -4.77
CA PHE A 50 5.75 27.87 -5.49
C PHE A 50 4.71 26.74 -5.24
N ALA A 51 3.51 27.06 -4.74
CA ALA A 51 2.48 26.07 -4.42
C ALA A 51 2.20 25.04 -5.54
N PRO A 52 2.07 25.42 -6.85
CA PRO A 52 1.87 24.43 -7.90
C PRO A 52 3.08 23.49 -8.07
N LEU A 53 4.29 24.01 -8.00
CA LEU A 53 5.51 23.24 -8.16
C LEU A 53 5.68 22.23 -7.01
N ILE A 54 5.51 22.71 -5.78
CA ILE A 54 5.69 21.88 -4.60
C ILE A 54 4.56 20.87 -4.46
N GLY A 55 3.31 21.24 -4.79
CA GLY A 55 2.19 20.31 -4.80
C GLY A 55 2.40 19.15 -5.80
N VAL A 56 2.89 19.44 -7.01
CA VAL A 56 3.25 18.41 -7.99
C VAL A 56 4.40 17.56 -7.48
N LEU A 57 5.43 18.17 -6.92
CA LEU A 57 6.60 17.46 -6.39
C LEU A 57 6.19 16.47 -5.27
N VAL A 58 5.42 16.94 -4.29
CA VAL A 58 4.93 16.11 -3.18
C VAL A 58 4.01 15.00 -3.71
N GLY A 59 3.08 15.32 -4.62
CA GLY A 59 2.19 14.33 -5.21
C GLY A 59 2.95 13.24 -5.97
N VAL A 60 3.88 13.62 -6.84
CA VAL A 60 4.66 12.64 -7.62
C VAL A 60 5.52 11.75 -6.71
N THR A 61 6.16 12.33 -5.70
CA THR A 61 6.97 11.53 -4.76
C THR A 61 6.12 10.65 -3.87
N ASN A 62 4.87 11.02 -3.56
CA ASN A 62 3.95 10.23 -2.76
C ASN A 62 3.54 8.90 -3.42
N ILE A 63 3.85 8.68 -4.70
CA ILE A 63 3.73 7.37 -5.34
C ILE A 63 4.58 6.30 -4.60
N ILE A 64 5.65 6.71 -3.93
CA ILE A 64 6.48 5.82 -3.11
C ILE A 64 5.92 5.80 -1.69
N PRO A 65 5.33 4.69 -1.23
CA PRO A 65 4.72 4.64 0.10
C PRO A 65 5.75 4.90 1.20
N ILE A 66 5.34 5.54 2.27
CA ILE A 66 6.13 5.86 3.46
C ILE A 66 7.25 6.87 3.17
N PHE A 67 8.08 6.68 2.15
CA PHE A 67 9.22 7.54 1.84
C PHE A 67 8.86 8.74 0.96
N GLY A 68 7.81 8.61 0.14
CA GLY A 68 7.38 9.65 -0.81
C GLY A 68 7.18 11.02 -0.19
N PRO A 69 6.44 11.13 0.92
CA PRO A 69 6.25 12.40 1.61
C PRO A 69 7.54 13.10 2.00
N PHE A 70 8.52 12.34 2.51
CA PHE A 70 9.82 12.90 2.90
C PHE A 70 10.66 13.32 1.69
N ILE A 71 10.63 12.53 0.62
CA ILE A 71 11.34 12.81 -0.63
C ILE A 71 10.81 14.11 -1.27
N GLY A 72 9.51 14.39 -1.15
CA GLY A 72 8.90 15.60 -1.65
C GLY A 72 9.04 16.80 -0.71
N ALA A 73 8.89 16.57 0.60
CA ALA A 73 8.96 17.62 1.61
C ALA A 73 10.35 18.26 1.72
N VAL A 74 11.43 17.47 1.65
CA VAL A 74 12.78 17.99 1.79
C VAL A 74 13.12 19.01 0.70
N PRO A 75 13.03 18.71 -0.61
CA PRO A 75 13.31 19.71 -1.63
C PRO A 75 12.28 20.85 -1.63
N GLY A 76 11.00 20.60 -1.31
CA GLY A 76 9.98 21.64 -1.16
C GLY A 76 10.36 22.65 -0.07
N THR A 77 10.78 22.16 1.09
CA THR A 77 11.28 23.01 2.19
C THR A 77 12.52 23.79 1.78
N LEU A 78 13.45 23.16 1.05
CA LEU A 78 14.67 23.84 0.58
C LEU A 78 14.35 24.94 -0.43
N ILE A 79 13.44 24.72 -1.36
CA ILE A 79 12.99 25.73 -2.33
C ILE A 79 12.47 26.98 -1.58
N LEU A 80 11.59 26.77 -0.61
CA LEU A 80 11.04 27.85 0.18
C LEU A 80 12.09 28.51 1.10
N LEU A 81 13.01 27.74 1.67
CA LEU A 81 14.07 28.26 2.54
C LEU A 81 14.97 29.29 1.80
N PHE A 82 15.22 29.06 0.52
CA PHE A 82 16.00 30.00 -0.30
C PHE A 82 15.18 31.22 -0.74
N ALA A 83 13.85 31.12 -0.78
CA ALA A 83 12.97 32.24 -1.11
C ALA A 83 12.63 33.05 0.14
N ASP A 84 12.08 32.41 1.15
CA ASP A 84 11.71 32.99 2.44
C ASP A 84 11.79 31.94 3.55
N PRO A 85 12.71 32.06 4.52
CA PRO A 85 12.85 31.11 5.63
C PRO A 85 11.58 30.92 6.48
N ILE A 86 10.70 31.93 6.56
CA ILE A 86 9.45 31.84 7.32
C ILE A 86 8.51 30.88 6.59
N GLN A 87 8.36 31.03 5.27
CA GLN A 87 7.54 30.13 4.47
C GLN A 87 8.04 28.68 4.51
N ALA A 88 9.34 28.46 4.63
CA ALA A 88 9.89 27.11 4.79
C ALA A 88 9.42 26.45 6.11
N VAL A 89 9.35 27.21 7.21
CA VAL A 89 8.82 26.72 8.48
C VAL A 89 7.32 26.46 8.41
N GLU A 90 6.57 27.38 7.81
CA GLU A 90 5.12 27.22 7.58
C GLU A 90 4.82 25.97 6.74
N PHE A 91 5.56 25.76 5.67
CA PHE A 91 5.44 24.56 4.84
C PHE A 91 5.80 23.28 5.59
N ALA A 92 6.86 23.30 6.40
CA ALA A 92 7.25 22.13 7.20
C ALA A 92 6.14 21.71 8.18
N ILE A 93 5.44 22.69 8.77
CA ILE A 93 4.28 22.43 9.63
C ILE A 93 3.10 21.93 8.78
N LEU A 94 2.82 22.60 7.66
CA LEU A 94 1.73 22.24 6.75
C LEU A 94 1.87 20.80 6.26
N ILE A 95 3.05 20.40 5.81
CA ILE A 95 3.25 19.03 5.27
C ILE A 95 3.08 17.97 6.38
N LEU A 96 3.42 18.26 7.63
CA LEU A 96 3.12 17.36 8.74
C LEU A 96 1.60 17.19 8.94
N VAL A 97 0.83 18.28 8.82
CA VAL A 97 -0.64 18.22 8.90
C VAL A 97 -1.21 17.43 7.73
N VAL A 98 -0.77 17.69 6.51
CA VAL A 98 -1.16 16.92 5.31
C VAL A 98 -0.90 15.42 5.53
N GLN A 99 0.29 15.06 6.03
CA GLN A 99 0.63 13.67 6.31
C GLN A 99 -0.25 13.02 7.39
N GLN A 100 -0.69 13.80 8.40
CA GLN A 100 -1.63 13.28 9.39
C GLN A 100 -3.03 13.06 8.81
N ILE A 101 -3.49 13.94 7.92
CA ILE A 101 -4.76 13.78 7.22
C ILE A 101 -4.68 12.57 6.28
N ASP A 102 -3.63 12.49 5.49
CA ASP A 102 -3.40 11.39 4.58
C ASP A 102 -3.36 10.04 5.31
N GLY A 103 -2.44 9.87 6.24
CA GLY A 103 -2.20 8.60 6.94
C GLY A 103 -3.38 8.11 7.78
N ASN A 104 -4.22 9.00 8.30
CA ASN A 104 -5.34 8.62 9.16
C ASN A 104 -6.69 8.55 8.42
N PHE A 105 -6.86 9.29 7.32
CA PHE A 105 -8.16 9.42 6.67
C PHE A 105 -8.15 9.04 5.19
N ILE A 106 -7.16 9.48 4.41
CA ILE A 106 -7.15 9.30 2.95
C ILE A 106 -6.61 7.93 2.58
N ALA A 107 -5.36 7.63 2.94
CA ALA A 107 -4.69 6.38 2.59
C ALA A 107 -5.47 5.12 3.04
N PRO A 108 -6.05 5.03 4.27
CA PRO A 108 -6.84 3.88 4.67
C PRO A 108 -8.10 3.66 3.82
N ARG A 109 -8.69 4.74 3.28
CA ARG A 109 -9.90 4.64 2.45
C ARG A 109 -9.63 4.31 0.99
N ILE A 110 -8.46 4.70 0.49
CA ILE A 110 -8.10 4.59 -0.94
C ILE A 110 -7.25 3.36 -1.20
N VAL A 111 -6.16 3.22 -0.46
CA VAL A 111 -5.25 2.07 -0.57
C VAL A 111 -5.82 0.89 0.23
N GLY A 112 -6.46 1.17 1.35
CA GLY A 112 -7.28 0.30 2.16
C GLY A 112 -6.68 -1.07 2.46
N ASP A 113 -7.58 -2.02 2.72
CA ASP A 113 -7.25 -3.43 2.95
C ASP A 113 -6.84 -4.20 1.67
N ALA A 114 -6.55 -3.46 0.58
CA ALA A 114 -6.25 -4.07 -0.72
C ALA A 114 -5.03 -5.00 -0.69
N ILE A 115 -4.18 -4.87 0.32
CA ILE A 115 -2.93 -5.63 0.43
C ILE A 115 -2.98 -6.68 1.53
N GLY A 116 -3.76 -6.48 2.61
CA GLY A 116 -3.84 -7.40 3.75
C GLY A 116 -2.51 -7.59 4.50
N LEU A 117 -1.53 -6.70 4.30
CA LEU A 117 -0.22 -6.72 4.95
C LEU A 117 -0.17 -5.73 6.11
N SER A 118 0.49 -6.11 7.20
CA SER A 118 0.83 -5.14 8.25
C SER A 118 1.92 -4.18 7.75
N GLY A 119 1.96 -2.96 8.34
CA GLY A 119 2.93 -1.93 7.96
C GLY A 119 4.40 -2.39 7.96
N LEU A 120 4.76 -3.33 8.84
CA LEU A 120 6.09 -3.93 8.88
C LEU A 120 6.44 -4.68 7.58
N TRP A 121 5.49 -5.47 7.05
CA TRP A 121 5.67 -6.19 5.80
C TRP A 121 5.71 -5.25 4.59
N VAL A 122 4.94 -4.17 4.62
CA VAL A 122 4.99 -3.11 3.61
C VAL A 122 6.37 -2.45 3.61
N LEU A 123 6.89 -2.08 4.78
CA LEU A 123 8.24 -1.49 4.91
C LEU A 123 9.32 -2.44 4.37
N LEU A 124 9.25 -3.72 4.73
CA LEU A 124 10.19 -4.73 4.23
C LEU A 124 10.12 -4.87 2.71
N ALA A 125 8.90 -4.90 2.15
CA ALA A 125 8.70 -4.97 0.71
C ALA A 125 9.28 -3.77 -0.04
N ILE A 126 9.16 -2.55 0.52
CA ILE A 126 9.73 -1.33 -0.04
C ILE A 126 11.26 -1.38 0.00
N ILE A 127 11.85 -1.79 1.12
CA ILE A 127 13.32 -1.87 1.28
C ILE A 127 13.89 -2.90 0.29
N LEU A 128 13.35 -4.12 0.26
CA LEU A 128 13.80 -5.17 -0.64
C LEU A 128 13.56 -4.82 -2.11
N GLY A 129 12.38 -4.26 -2.42
CA GLY A 129 12.06 -3.81 -3.77
C GLY A 129 13.00 -2.69 -4.23
N GLY A 130 13.29 -1.76 -3.32
CA GLY A 130 14.20 -0.65 -3.57
C GLY A 130 15.64 -1.08 -3.81
N ASP A 131 16.14 -2.04 -3.03
CA ASP A 131 17.49 -2.61 -3.20
C ASP A 131 17.64 -3.34 -4.53
N LEU A 132 16.62 -4.09 -4.94
CA LEU A 132 16.66 -4.92 -6.16
C LEU A 132 16.42 -4.12 -7.45
N PHE A 133 15.51 -3.16 -7.44
CA PHE A 133 15.01 -2.49 -8.65
C PHE A 133 14.93 -0.96 -8.54
N GLY A 134 15.48 -0.36 -7.48
CA GLY A 134 15.42 1.10 -7.25
C GLY A 134 13.99 1.61 -7.01
N LEU A 135 13.73 2.86 -7.44
CA LEU A 135 12.42 3.51 -7.23
C LEU A 135 11.22 2.70 -7.78
N PRO A 136 11.27 2.13 -9.00
CA PRO A 136 10.18 1.27 -9.47
C PRO A 136 9.95 0.05 -8.57
N GLY A 137 11.04 -0.50 -8.01
CA GLY A 137 10.96 -1.64 -7.09
C GLY A 137 10.29 -1.30 -5.76
N MET A 138 10.45 -0.09 -5.26
CA MET A 138 9.76 0.36 -4.05
C MET A 138 8.23 0.35 -4.22
N VAL A 139 7.75 0.72 -5.40
CA VAL A 139 6.32 0.77 -5.72
C VAL A 139 5.77 -0.63 -6.02
N VAL A 140 6.43 -1.36 -6.92
CA VAL A 140 5.98 -2.69 -7.38
C VAL A 140 6.25 -3.77 -6.33
N GLY A 141 7.24 -3.57 -5.47
CA GLY A 141 7.63 -4.51 -4.42
C GLY A 141 6.49 -4.81 -3.44
N VAL A 142 5.70 -3.81 -3.09
CA VAL A 142 4.59 -3.96 -2.14
C VAL A 142 3.52 -4.95 -2.65
N PRO A 143 2.90 -4.77 -3.82
CA PRO A 143 1.93 -5.73 -4.32
C PRO A 143 2.56 -7.09 -4.66
N LEU A 144 3.82 -7.14 -5.09
CA LEU A 144 4.52 -8.39 -5.32
C LEU A 144 4.68 -9.18 -4.00
N PHE A 145 5.12 -8.50 -2.94
CA PHE A 145 5.26 -9.10 -1.63
C PHE A 145 3.91 -9.56 -1.06
N ALA A 146 2.84 -8.79 -1.27
CA ALA A 146 1.48 -9.16 -0.88
C ALA A 146 1.01 -10.46 -1.54
N VAL A 147 1.25 -10.61 -2.83
CA VAL A 147 0.95 -11.85 -3.56
C VAL A 147 1.75 -13.03 -3.01
N LEU A 148 3.06 -12.85 -2.82
CA LEU A 148 3.93 -13.91 -2.26
C LEU A 148 3.49 -14.31 -0.85
N TYR A 149 3.21 -13.33 0.01
CA TYR A 149 2.72 -13.57 1.37
C TYR A 149 1.40 -14.36 1.37
N THR A 150 0.46 -13.96 0.51
CA THR A 150 -0.84 -14.65 0.38
C THR A 150 -0.67 -16.09 -0.11
N LEU A 151 0.21 -16.32 -1.09
CA LEU A 151 0.50 -17.67 -1.58
C LEU A 151 1.14 -18.55 -0.50
N LEU A 152 2.11 -18.02 0.23
CA LEU A 152 2.73 -18.74 1.35
C LEU A 152 1.72 -19.06 2.44
N SER A 153 0.89 -18.08 2.81
CA SER A 153 -0.18 -18.27 3.80
C SER A 153 -1.17 -19.37 3.37
N GLN A 154 -1.58 -19.39 2.10
CA GLN A 154 -2.46 -20.44 1.56
C GLN A 154 -1.79 -21.82 1.57
N LEU A 155 -0.51 -21.91 1.25
CA LEU A 155 0.24 -23.18 1.30
C LEU A 155 0.35 -23.70 2.73
N VAL A 156 0.63 -22.83 3.70
CA VAL A 156 0.68 -23.19 5.12
C VAL A 156 -0.70 -23.62 5.60
N ALA A 157 -1.74 -22.87 5.30
CA ALA A 157 -3.12 -23.22 5.67
C ALA A 157 -3.54 -24.59 5.10
N ALA A 158 -3.24 -24.85 3.82
CA ALA A 158 -3.51 -26.14 3.21
C ALA A 158 -2.75 -27.30 3.90
N GLY A 159 -1.51 -27.05 4.30
CA GLY A 159 -0.71 -28.00 5.06
C GLY A 159 -1.24 -28.28 6.47
N LEU A 160 -1.76 -27.26 7.14
CA LEU A 160 -2.39 -27.39 8.47
C LEU A 160 -3.73 -28.13 8.37
N THR A 161 -4.57 -27.75 7.43
CA THR A 161 -5.86 -28.41 7.19
C THR A 161 -5.69 -29.90 6.87
N SER A 162 -4.65 -30.27 6.12
CA SER A 162 -4.34 -31.67 5.85
C SER A 162 -3.92 -32.47 7.09
N ARG A 163 -3.56 -31.78 8.18
CA ARG A 163 -3.23 -32.35 9.50
C ARG A 163 -4.37 -32.26 10.50
N GLY A 164 -5.56 -31.80 10.07
CA GLY A 164 -6.71 -31.61 10.93
C GLY A 164 -6.59 -30.42 11.92
N ILE A 165 -5.80 -29.41 11.55
CA ILE A 165 -5.53 -28.25 12.40
C ILE A 165 -5.97 -26.98 11.64
N ASP A 166 -6.61 -26.03 12.33
CA ASP A 166 -6.94 -24.72 11.77
C ASP A 166 -5.71 -23.77 11.75
N ALA A 167 -5.91 -22.55 11.21
CA ALA A 167 -4.84 -21.55 11.13
C ALA A 167 -4.38 -21.03 12.51
N GLU A 168 -5.19 -21.21 13.55
CA GLU A 168 -4.90 -20.80 14.94
C GLU A 168 -4.28 -21.94 15.76
N GLY A 169 -4.10 -23.13 15.16
CA GLY A 169 -3.48 -24.28 15.82
C GLY A 169 -4.45 -25.18 16.58
N ASN A 170 -5.76 -24.97 16.45
CA ASN A 170 -6.79 -25.80 17.09
C ASN A 170 -7.14 -26.99 16.18
N PRO A 171 -7.53 -28.15 16.74
CA PRO A 171 -8.05 -29.24 15.95
C PRO A 171 -9.32 -28.82 15.23
N LEU A 172 -9.42 -29.14 13.93
CA LEU A 172 -10.66 -28.93 13.17
C LEU A 172 -11.78 -29.73 13.81
N PRO A 173 -13.02 -29.20 13.85
CA PRO A 173 -14.18 -29.96 14.33
C PRO A 173 -14.26 -31.27 13.56
N GLU A 174 -14.35 -32.39 14.27
CA GLU A 174 -14.74 -33.64 13.66
C GLU A 174 -16.09 -33.43 12.97
N ASP A 175 -16.29 -34.03 11.79
CA ASP A 175 -17.41 -33.83 10.88
C ASP A 175 -18.73 -33.40 11.56
N PRO A 176 -19.48 -32.42 11.00
CA PRO A 176 -20.75 -32.03 11.58
C PRO A 176 -21.64 -33.27 11.73
N PRO A 177 -22.37 -33.42 12.85
CA PRO A 177 -23.22 -34.59 13.08
C PRO A 177 -24.13 -34.76 11.86
N VAL A 178 -24.03 -35.91 11.23
CA VAL A 178 -24.91 -36.32 10.13
C VAL A 178 -26.32 -36.34 10.73
N PHE A 179 -27.08 -35.28 10.45
CA PHE A 179 -28.51 -35.28 10.81
C PHE A 179 -29.16 -36.38 9.96
N PRO A 180 -29.75 -37.40 10.56
CA PRO A 180 -30.50 -38.39 9.81
C PRO A 180 -31.65 -37.68 9.10
N ASP A 181 -31.74 -37.91 7.79
CA ASP A 181 -32.81 -37.43 6.94
C ASP A 181 -34.15 -37.75 7.62
N LYS A 182 -34.90 -36.72 7.97
CA LYS A 182 -36.29 -36.90 8.39
C LYS A 182 -37.13 -37.24 7.15
N HIS A 183 -37.42 -38.52 7.05
CA HIS A 183 -38.48 -39.00 6.14
C HIS A 183 -39.82 -38.35 6.49
#